data_940be1094448a83aa99323d947bceb69
#
_entry.id   940be1094448a83aa99323d947bceb69
#
_cell.length_a   1.000
_cell.length_b   1.000
_cell.length_c   1.000
_cell.angle_alpha   90.00
_cell.angle_beta   90.00
_cell.angle_gamma   90.00
#
_symmetry.space_group_name_H-M   'P 1'
#
loop_
_entity.id
_entity.type
_entity.pdbx_description
1 polymer ?
#
loop_
_entity_poly.entity_id
_entity_poly.type
_entity_poly.pdbx_seq_one_letter_code
_entity_poly.pdbx_strand_id
1 'polypeptide(L)'
;FDIVSAHRALDAINRRTAFGFNFDPSHLQWQGMEPARFIDEFPDRIYHVHMKDAAVTLDGRTGLLSSHLPFGVPERGWDFRSVGRGDVDFEAIIRALNRVGYGGPLSVEWEDSGMDREHGARESCAFVREIDFAPSRVAFDAAFDK
;
A
#
# COMPACT_ATOMS: atom_id res chain seq x y z
N PHE A 1 5.19 -1.52 -12.48
CA PHE A 1 3.85 -1.20 -13.00
C PHE A 1 3.40 0.12 -12.40
N ASP A 2 2.67 0.91 -13.15
CA ASP A 2 2.28 2.26 -12.81
C ASP A 2 0.83 2.53 -13.27
N ILE A 3 0.31 3.73 -12.98
CA ILE A 3 -1.05 4.14 -13.38
C ILE A 3 -1.24 4.04 -14.90
N VAL A 4 -0.21 4.41 -15.70
CA VAL A 4 -0.31 4.36 -17.16
C VAL A 4 -0.46 2.93 -17.67
N SER A 5 0.35 2.00 -17.14
CA SER A 5 0.27 0.58 -17.52
C SER A 5 -1.03 -0.07 -17.01
N ALA A 6 -1.53 0.35 -15.85
CA ALA A 6 -2.82 -0.10 -15.34
C ALA A 6 -3.99 0.31 -16.24
N HIS A 7 -4.01 1.57 -16.71
CA HIS A 7 -5.00 2.01 -17.70
C HIS A 7 -4.92 1.18 -18.99
N ARG A 8 -3.72 0.96 -19.54
CA ARG A 8 -3.54 0.14 -20.74
C ARG A 8 -4.06 -1.28 -20.55
N ALA A 9 -3.82 -1.87 -19.37
CA ALA A 9 -4.33 -3.21 -19.06
C ALA A 9 -5.87 -3.23 -19.01
N LEU A 10 -6.48 -2.24 -18.37
CA LEU A 10 -7.94 -2.11 -18.32
C LEU A 10 -8.53 -1.91 -19.72
N ASP A 11 -7.92 -1.06 -20.54
CA ASP A 11 -8.40 -0.78 -21.91
C ASP A 11 -8.30 -2.02 -22.80
N ALA A 12 -7.22 -2.81 -22.68
CA ALA A 12 -7.03 -4.05 -23.42
C ALA A 12 -8.13 -5.10 -23.16
N ILE A 13 -8.77 -5.03 -22.00
CA ILE A 13 -9.91 -5.91 -21.64
C ILE A 13 -11.27 -5.20 -21.72
N ASN A 14 -11.35 -4.06 -22.43
CA ASN A 14 -12.54 -3.22 -22.53
C ASN A 14 -13.09 -2.82 -21.15
N ARG A 15 -12.23 -2.55 -20.19
CA ARG A 15 -12.55 -2.15 -18.80
C ARG A 15 -13.60 -3.02 -18.11
N ARG A 16 -13.59 -4.32 -18.39
CA ARG A 16 -14.57 -5.27 -17.82
C ARG A 16 -14.52 -5.24 -16.29
N THR A 17 -15.70 -5.14 -15.67
CA THR A 17 -15.83 -5.08 -14.21
C THR A 17 -15.52 -6.39 -13.48
N ALA A 18 -15.42 -7.50 -14.22
CA ALA A 18 -14.94 -8.77 -13.66
C ALA A 18 -13.45 -8.74 -13.26
N PHE A 19 -12.70 -7.70 -13.64
CA PHE A 19 -11.31 -7.48 -13.27
C PHE A 19 -11.18 -6.25 -12.37
N GLY A 20 -10.46 -6.41 -11.27
CA GLY A 20 -10.01 -5.35 -10.38
C GLY A 20 -8.61 -5.62 -9.87
N PHE A 21 -8.09 -4.68 -9.11
CA PHE A 21 -6.75 -4.76 -8.57
C PHE A 21 -6.76 -5.35 -7.16
N ASN A 22 -5.83 -6.26 -6.92
CA ASN A 22 -5.33 -6.53 -5.58
C ASN A 22 -4.28 -5.47 -5.31
N PHE A 23 -4.66 -4.42 -4.58
CA PHE A 23 -3.80 -3.30 -4.29
C PHE A 23 -2.72 -3.71 -3.30
N ASP A 24 -1.47 -3.47 -3.65
CA ASP A 24 -0.32 -3.70 -2.78
C ASP A 24 0.60 -2.47 -2.81
N PRO A 25 0.63 -1.67 -1.74
CA PRO A 25 1.38 -0.43 -1.69
C PRO A 25 2.89 -0.62 -1.76
N SER A 26 3.41 -1.74 -1.26
CA SER A 26 4.84 -1.98 -1.21
C SER A 26 5.46 -2.03 -2.61
N HIS A 27 4.75 -2.65 -3.57
CA HIS A 27 5.19 -2.73 -4.96
C HIS A 27 5.14 -1.39 -5.71
N LEU A 28 4.32 -0.46 -5.26
CA LEU A 28 4.28 0.89 -5.79
C LEU A 28 5.35 1.77 -5.15
N GLN A 29 5.50 1.66 -3.83
CA GLN A 29 6.42 2.43 -3.02
C GLN A 29 7.88 2.30 -3.48
N TRP A 30 8.40 1.06 -3.61
CA TRP A 30 9.80 0.88 -3.99
C TRP A 30 10.11 1.33 -5.43
N GLN A 31 9.10 1.46 -6.28
CA GLN A 31 9.23 2.02 -7.63
C GLN A 31 9.21 3.57 -7.65
N GLY A 32 9.03 4.21 -6.50
CA GLY A 32 8.95 5.67 -6.41
C GLY A 32 7.58 6.24 -6.73
N MET A 33 6.53 5.41 -6.69
CA MET A 33 5.14 5.86 -6.80
C MET A 33 4.57 6.19 -5.43
N GLU A 34 3.58 7.09 -5.41
CA GLU A 34 2.75 7.37 -4.23
C GLU A 34 1.53 6.43 -4.25
N PRO A 35 1.47 5.41 -3.36
CA PRO A 35 0.44 4.36 -3.47
C PRO A 35 -1.00 4.88 -3.35
N ALA A 36 -1.25 5.89 -2.50
CA ALA A 36 -2.58 6.47 -2.33
C ALA A 36 -3.16 7.02 -3.63
N ARG A 37 -2.33 7.56 -4.54
CA ARG A 37 -2.78 8.03 -5.85
C ARG A 37 -3.33 6.92 -6.74
N PHE A 38 -2.82 5.71 -6.60
CA PHE A 38 -3.35 4.57 -7.35
C PHE A 38 -4.79 4.26 -6.93
N ILE A 39 -5.12 4.38 -5.66
CA ILE A 39 -6.47 4.21 -5.14
C ILE A 39 -7.40 5.29 -5.69
N ASP A 40 -6.98 6.56 -5.62
CA ASP A 40 -7.76 7.70 -6.11
C ASP A 40 -8.01 7.62 -7.63
N GLU A 41 -7.06 7.08 -8.39
CA GLU A 41 -7.18 6.90 -9.85
C GLU A 41 -8.15 5.77 -10.24
N PHE A 42 -8.23 4.72 -9.42
CA PHE A 42 -9.04 3.52 -9.70
C PHE A 42 -10.07 3.23 -8.61
N PRO A 43 -10.96 4.19 -8.28
CA PRO A 43 -11.85 4.09 -7.12
C PRO A 43 -12.83 2.92 -7.17
N ASP A 44 -13.18 2.47 -8.37
CA ASP A 44 -14.11 1.36 -8.63
C ASP A 44 -13.42 0.03 -8.96
N ARG A 45 -12.10 -0.04 -8.79
CA ARG A 45 -11.28 -1.19 -9.19
C ARG A 45 -10.42 -1.78 -8.09
N ILE A 46 -10.47 -1.24 -6.89
CA ILE A 46 -9.76 -1.82 -5.74
C ILE A 46 -10.64 -2.91 -5.15
N TYR A 47 -10.35 -4.17 -5.49
CA TYR A 47 -11.17 -5.31 -5.07
C TYR A 47 -10.62 -6.00 -3.84
N HIS A 48 -9.34 -5.84 -3.60
CA HIS A 48 -8.66 -6.34 -2.40
C HIS A 48 -7.50 -5.42 -2.05
N VAL A 49 -7.15 -5.36 -0.77
CA VAL A 49 -6.03 -4.55 -0.27
C VAL A 49 -5.09 -5.40 0.54
N HIS A 50 -3.84 -5.46 0.10
CA HIS A 50 -2.73 -5.92 0.92
C HIS A 50 -2.17 -4.77 1.75
N MET A 51 -1.95 -5.00 3.01
CA MET A 51 -1.17 -4.16 3.89
C MET A 51 0.22 -4.77 3.97
N LYS A 52 1.10 -4.28 3.12
CA LYS A 52 2.47 -4.72 2.96
C LYS A 52 3.40 -3.52 2.88
N ASP A 53 4.54 -3.60 3.52
CA ASP A 53 5.47 -2.48 3.62
C ASP A 53 6.79 -2.76 2.89
N ALA A 54 7.45 -1.69 2.48
CA ALA A 54 8.76 -1.72 1.87
C ALA A 54 9.58 -0.50 2.30
N ALA A 55 10.86 -0.70 2.57
CA ALA A 55 11.82 0.36 2.80
C ALA A 55 12.74 0.53 1.59
N VAL A 56 12.96 1.76 1.17
CA VAL A 56 13.93 2.13 0.12
C VAL A 56 15.22 2.60 0.79
N THR A 57 16.33 1.92 0.51
CA THR A 57 17.61 2.10 1.21
C THR A 57 18.70 2.58 0.25
N LEU A 58 18.40 3.61 -0.56
CA LEU A 58 19.36 4.18 -1.50
C LEU A 58 20.45 4.96 -0.76
N ASP A 59 21.70 4.58 -1.01
CA ASP A 59 22.90 5.14 -0.38
C ASP A 59 23.82 5.90 -1.38
N GLY A 60 23.34 6.10 -2.60
CA GLY A 60 24.11 6.67 -3.70
C GLY A 60 25.03 5.68 -4.43
N ARG A 61 25.08 4.42 -3.99
CA ARG A 61 25.87 3.32 -4.60
C ARG A 61 25.00 2.23 -5.19
N THR A 62 23.88 1.96 -4.55
CA THR A 62 22.92 0.92 -4.95
C THR A 62 21.72 1.55 -5.64
N GLY A 63 21.09 0.81 -6.54
CA GLY A 63 19.89 1.25 -7.27
C GLY A 63 18.71 0.32 -7.03
N LEU A 64 17.50 0.81 -7.32
CA LEU A 64 16.26 0.03 -7.18
C LEU A 64 16.25 -1.24 -8.05
N LEU A 65 16.98 -1.24 -9.17
CA LEU A 65 17.08 -2.41 -10.04
C LEU A 65 17.96 -3.53 -9.49
N SER A 66 18.60 -3.31 -8.32
CA SER A 66 19.32 -4.36 -7.60
C SER A 66 18.41 -5.42 -6.95
N SER A 67 17.12 -5.38 -7.25
CA SER A 67 16.12 -6.35 -6.75
C SER A 67 16.37 -7.80 -7.15
N HIS A 68 17.32 -8.08 -8.04
CA HIS A 68 17.81 -9.42 -8.34
C HIS A 68 18.66 -10.04 -7.21
N LEU A 69 19.14 -9.22 -6.27
CA LEU A 69 19.87 -9.69 -5.10
C LEU A 69 18.89 -10.32 -4.08
N PRO A 70 19.36 -11.25 -3.22
CA PRO A 70 18.54 -11.82 -2.16
C PRO A 70 17.97 -10.76 -1.22
N PHE A 71 16.80 -11.02 -0.64
CA PHE A 71 16.24 -10.20 0.42
C PHE A 71 17.16 -10.15 1.64
N GLY A 72 17.23 -8.99 2.29
CA GLY A 72 18.10 -8.74 3.45
C GLY A 72 19.53 -8.34 3.12
N VAL A 73 19.92 -8.36 1.84
CA VAL A 73 21.24 -7.89 1.41
C VAL A 73 21.24 -6.36 1.32
N PRO A 74 22.18 -5.64 2.01
CA PRO A 74 22.18 -4.18 2.01
C PRO A 74 22.26 -3.51 0.65
N GLU A 75 22.91 -4.16 -0.30
CA GLU A 75 23.10 -3.66 -1.68
C GLU A 75 21.86 -3.80 -2.56
N ARG A 76 20.76 -4.34 -2.05
CA ARG A 76 19.52 -4.51 -2.81
C ARG A 76 18.83 -3.18 -3.17
N GLY A 77 19.02 -2.13 -2.38
CA GLY A 77 18.47 -0.79 -2.61
C GLY A 77 17.03 -0.60 -2.12
N TRP A 78 16.29 -1.68 -1.88
CA TRP A 78 15.00 -1.72 -1.22
C TRP A 78 14.75 -3.12 -0.67
N ASP A 79 13.90 -3.23 0.33
CA ASP A 79 13.51 -4.51 0.90
C ASP A 79 12.10 -4.43 1.51
N PHE A 80 11.43 -5.57 1.65
CA PHE A 80 10.19 -5.60 2.41
C PHE A 80 10.47 -5.48 3.91
N ARG A 81 9.50 -4.90 4.61
CA ARG A 81 9.52 -4.72 6.06
C ARG A 81 8.18 -5.11 6.66
N SER A 82 8.20 -5.49 7.93
CA SER A 82 6.98 -5.60 8.72
C SER A 82 6.17 -4.32 8.62
N VAL A 83 4.86 -4.43 8.51
CA VAL A 83 3.96 -3.28 8.27
C VAL A 83 4.11 -2.22 9.35
N GLY A 84 4.37 -0.99 8.94
CA GLY A 84 4.66 0.15 9.80
C GLY A 84 6.16 0.36 10.10
N ARG A 85 7.06 -0.45 9.49
CA ARG A 85 8.51 -0.33 9.67
C ARG A 85 9.26 0.04 8.39
N GLY A 86 8.56 0.23 7.29
CA GLY A 86 9.07 0.71 6.01
C GLY A 86 8.72 2.16 5.76
N ASP A 87 8.58 2.50 4.48
CA ASP A 87 8.36 3.87 3.99
C ASP A 87 6.95 4.08 3.44
N VAL A 88 6.06 3.09 3.51
CA VAL A 88 4.68 3.23 3.01
C VAL A 88 3.89 4.15 3.94
N ASP A 89 3.28 5.19 3.36
CA ASP A 89 2.36 6.08 4.10
C ASP A 89 0.98 5.40 4.22
N PHE A 90 0.82 4.58 5.25
CA PHE A 90 -0.41 3.87 5.51
C PHE A 90 -1.56 4.80 5.91
N GLU A 91 -1.28 5.93 6.57
CA GLU A 91 -2.33 6.91 6.87
C GLU A 91 -2.93 7.48 5.59
N ALA A 92 -2.10 7.88 4.62
CA ALA A 92 -2.58 8.35 3.32
C ALA A 92 -3.39 7.28 2.59
N ILE A 93 -3.01 6.00 2.70
CA ILE A 93 -3.75 4.87 2.12
C ILE A 93 -5.12 4.72 2.77
N ILE A 94 -5.22 4.68 4.10
CA ILE A 94 -6.51 4.57 4.80
C ILE A 94 -7.43 5.75 4.44
N ARG A 95 -6.88 6.97 4.38
CA ARG A 95 -7.65 8.14 3.93
C ARG A 95 -8.14 8.01 2.48
N ALA A 96 -7.32 7.47 1.57
CA ALA A 96 -7.72 7.22 0.20
C ALA A 96 -8.82 6.14 0.10
N LEU A 97 -8.67 5.02 0.80
CA LEU A 97 -9.67 3.95 0.87
C LEU A 97 -11.00 4.47 1.41
N ASN A 98 -10.96 5.32 2.44
CA ASN A 98 -12.16 5.97 2.99
C ASN A 98 -12.82 6.91 1.97
N ARG A 99 -12.04 7.70 1.20
CA ARG A 99 -12.57 8.59 0.15
C ARG A 99 -13.30 7.83 -0.95
N VAL A 100 -12.76 6.68 -1.35
CA VAL A 100 -13.37 5.87 -2.43
C VAL A 100 -14.45 4.91 -1.92
N GLY A 101 -14.70 4.86 -0.61
CA GLY A 101 -15.72 4.01 0.00
C GLY A 101 -15.37 2.52 -0.01
N TYR A 102 -14.08 2.18 0.05
CA TYR A 102 -13.67 0.77 0.13
C TYR A 102 -14.14 0.15 1.45
N GLY A 103 -14.89 -0.95 1.36
CA GLY A 103 -15.42 -1.69 2.51
C GLY A 103 -14.95 -3.14 2.57
N GLY A 104 -13.92 -3.49 1.81
CA GLY A 104 -13.33 -4.83 1.80
C GLY A 104 -12.31 -5.04 2.93
N PRO A 105 -11.74 -6.24 3.03
CA PRO A 105 -10.76 -6.55 4.06
C PRO A 105 -9.40 -5.88 3.78
N LEU A 106 -8.68 -5.54 4.86
CA LEU A 106 -7.27 -5.18 4.86
C LEU A 106 -6.46 -6.42 5.26
N SER A 107 -5.78 -7.03 4.30
CA SER A 107 -5.02 -8.27 4.53
C SER A 107 -3.55 -7.97 4.74
N VAL A 108 -3.03 -8.27 5.91
CA VAL A 108 -1.58 -8.20 6.15
C VAL A 108 -0.89 -9.27 5.30
N GLU A 109 -0.04 -8.83 4.38
CA GLU A 109 0.93 -9.68 3.68
C GLU A 109 2.31 -9.39 4.27
N TRP A 110 2.76 -10.28 5.15
CA TRP A 110 3.99 -10.06 5.89
C TRP A 110 5.20 -10.66 5.16
N GLU A 111 6.18 -9.81 4.90
CA GLU A 111 7.52 -10.20 4.47
C GLU A 111 8.54 -9.29 5.16
N ASP A 112 9.49 -9.89 5.88
CA ASP A 112 10.62 -9.18 6.49
C ASP A 112 11.74 -10.19 6.77
N SER A 113 12.83 -10.09 6.04
CA SER A 113 13.97 -11.01 6.17
C SER A 113 14.77 -10.82 7.47
N GLY A 114 14.58 -9.68 8.15
CA GLY A 114 15.30 -9.30 9.37
C GLY A 114 14.53 -9.56 10.67
N MET A 115 13.31 -10.15 10.61
CA MET A 115 12.45 -10.32 11.78
C MET A 115 11.89 -11.74 11.89
N ASP A 116 11.63 -12.18 13.12
CA ASP A 116 10.88 -13.41 13.38
C ASP A 116 9.46 -13.30 12.79
N ARG A 117 9.06 -14.32 12.05
CA ARG A 117 7.81 -14.34 11.30
C ARG A 117 6.56 -14.19 12.18
N GLU A 118 6.51 -14.90 13.30
CA GLU A 118 5.33 -14.87 14.16
C GLU A 118 5.22 -13.52 14.88
N HIS A 119 6.37 -12.98 15.31
CA HIS A 119 6.43 -11.66 15.91
C HIS A 119 5.98 -10.59 14.91
N GLY A 120 6.58 -10.55 13.72
CA GLY A 120 6.31 -9.53 12.71
C GLY A 120 4.87 -9.58 12.19
N ALA A 121 4.32 -10.76 11.94
CA ALA A 121 2.93 -10.90 11.52
C ALA A 121 1.95 -10.39 12.59
N ARG A 122 2.22 -10.70 13.87
CA ARG A 122 1.38 -10.22 15.00
C ARG A 122 1.44 -8.71 15.17
N GLU A 123 2.64 -8.15 15.12
CA GLU A 123 2.89 -6.70 15.20
C GLU A 123 2.19 -5.98 14.03
N SER A 124 2.37 -6.45 12.81
CA SER A 124 1.74 -5.89 11.61
C SER A 124 0.22 -5.89 11.71
N CYS A 125 -0.38 -6.97 12.18
CA CYS A 125 -1.82 -7.02 12.41
C CYS A 125 -2.30 -6.03 13.49
N ALA A 126 -1.50 -5.82 14.55
CA ALA A 126 -1.82 -4.84 15.58
C ALA A 126 -1.76 -3.41 15.02
N PHE A 127 -0.69 -3.09 14.28
CA PHE A 127 -0.53 -1.80 13.61
C PHE A 127 -1.69 -1.49 12.66
N VAL A 128 -2.07 -2.42 11.79
CA VAL A 128 -3.18 -2.22 10.85
C VAL A 128 -4.49 -1.94 11.58
N ARG A 129 -4.79 -2.66 12.69
CA ARG A 129 -6.00 -2.40 13.49
C ARG A 129 -6.00 -1.03 14.14
N GLU A 130 -4.84 -0.50 14.51
CA GLU A 130 -4.71 0.82 15.12
C GLU A 130 -4.97 1.94 14.12
N ILE A 131 -4.50 1.79 12.88
CA ILE A 131 -4.63 2.81 11.84
C ILE A 131 -5.91 2.70 11.00
N ASP A 132 -6.68 1.62 11.11
CA ASP A 132 -7.94 1.41 10.39
C ASP A 132 -9.07 2.25 11.02
N PHE A 133 -9.01 3.56 10.80
CA PHE A 133 -10.01 4.49 11.28
C PHE A 133 -11.11 4.75 10.25
N ALA A 134 -12.34 4.87 10.72
CA ALA A 134 -13.47 5.29 9.90
C ALA A 134 -13.44 6.82 9.65
N PRO A 135 -13.93 7.29 8.49
CA PRO A 135 -14.09 8.73 8.25
C PRO A 135 -15.12 9.34 9.22
N SER A 136 -14.96 10.65 9.49
CA SER A 136 -15.97 11.39 10.25
C SER A 136 -17.32 11.34 9.54
N ARG A 137 -18.39 11.12 10.30
CA ARG A 137 -19.78 11.19 9.81
C ARG A 137 -20.42 12.55 10.05
N VAL A 138 -19.72 13.46 10.66
CA VAL A 138 -20.22 14.79 11.04
C VAL A 138 -19.29 15.83 10.43
N ALA A 139 -19.87 16.87 9.81
CA ALA A 139 -19.09 18.01 9.34
C ALA A 139 -18.39 18.68 10.54
N PHE A 140 -17.15 19.13 10.32
CA PHE A 140 -16.31 19.73 11.38
C PHE A 140 -17.01 20.91 12.07
N ASP A 141 -17.76 21.67 11.31
CA ASP A 141 -18.46 22.90 11.71
C ASP A 141 -19.94 22.68 12.09
N ALA A 142 -20.45 21.45 12.02
CA ALA A 142 -21.85 21.14 12.35
C ALA A 142 -22.27 21.58 13.77
N ALA A 143 -21.32 21.74 14.68
CA ALA A 143 -21.59 22.25 16.03
C ALA A 143 -21.86 23.77 16.07
N PHE A 144 -21.53 24.49 15.00
CA PHE A 144 -21.70 25.93 14.87
C PHE A 144 -22.94 26.32 14.04
N ASP A 145 -23.53 25.37 13.33
CA ASP A 145 -24.79 25.52 12.59
C ASP A 145 -25.96 25.48 13.59
N LYS A 146 -26.32 26.64 14.13
CA LYS A 146 -27.49 26.86 14.99
C LYS A 146 -28.51 27.76 14.31
#